data_9d79470e2ff51941729ffbef05ba939c
#
_entry.id   9d79470e2ff51941729ffbef05ba939c
#
_cell.length_a   1.000
_cell.length_b   1.000
_cell.length_c   1.000
_cell.angle_alpha   90.00
_cell.angle_beta   90.00
_cell.angle_gamma   90.00
#
_symmetry.space_group_name_H-M   'P 1'
#
loop_
_entity.id
_entity.type
_entity.pdbx_description
1 polymer ?
#
loop_
_entity_poly.entity_id
_entity_poly.type
_entity_poly.pdbx_seq_one_letter_code
_entity_poly.pdbx_strand_id
1 'polypeptide(L)'
;INVTASHNPKEYNGYKVYWEDGAQLPPKHADQVAKKMKELDVFDCVKTMDYGQAMADGLITLMGGETDEKFLANVMGQVNDKAAVEAVADTFQMVYTPFHGTGYKLIPEALRRLGMKHVICVPQQMVIDGNFPTVVSPNPENPEGFALAVELAKKYGADFILGSDPDADRVGIMVSAGNGEYRVLTGNQTGVLLLDYLIGAKNRTGKMPEKPVALKTIVTTEMARKVAEVNGLQCYDTFTGFKFLAEKKDKLERAGEGKVIFAYEESYGYMLGDYVRDKDAVTAAVCLTEMAAWYAGQGMTLYDALLKLYEKYGYYGEKTLNLVMPGLDGLRKMADLMAGLRADPPKEIGGTAVAQWKDYKDGSVVDAHTGEKSAMELSGSNVLRYELADGTSVIVRPSGTEPKVKVYILAQGKDRADCDAKVERYAAWAESLKK
;
A
#
# COMPACT_ATOMS: atom_id res chain seq x y z
N ILE A 1 -12.23 -1.60 -17.65
CA ILE A 1 -12.05 -2.88 -16.93
C ILE A 1 -10.60 -3.30 -17.06
N ASN A 2 -9.99 -3.68 -15.94
CA ASN A 2 -8.66 -4.27 -15.89
C ASN A 2 -8.78 -5.72 -15.39
N VAL A 3 -8.33 -6.68 -16.21
CA VAL A 3 -8.38 -8.12 -15.87
C VAL A 3 -7.07 -8.47 -15.16
N THR A 4 -7.15 -8.75 -13.86
CA THR A 4 -5.99 -9.01 -13.03
C THR A 4 -6.36 -9.71 -11.72
N ALA A 5 -5.52 -10.62 -11.27
CA ALA A 5 -5.53 -11.15 -9.91
C ALA A 5 -4.53 -10.41 -8.99
N SER A 6 -3.94 -9.28 -9.46
CA SER A 6 -2.91 -8.52 -8.75
C SER A 6 -1.72 -9.43 -8.37
N HIS A 7 -1.36 -9.46 -7.10
CA HIS A 7 -0.26 -10.21 -6.51
C HIS A 7 -0.64 -11.61 -6.01
N ASN A 8 -1.87 -12.04 -6.28
CA ASN A 8 -2.32 -13.38 -5.86
C ASN A 8 -1.61 -14.48 -6.69
N PRO A 9 -1.52 -15.72 -6.16
CA PRO A 9 -1.04 -16.87 -6.90
C PRO A 9 -1.80 -17.09 -8.22
N LYS A 10 -1.17 -17.77 -9.16
CA LYS A 10 -1.66 -17.99 -10.56
C LYS A 10 -3.05 -18.66 -10.66
N GLU A 11 -3.48 -19.36 -9.64
CA GLU A 11 -4.78 -20.02 -9.56
C GLU A 11 -5.95 -19.03 -9.41
N TYR A 12 -5.66 -17.78 -9.05
CA TYR A 12 -6.65 -16.74 -8.88
C TYR A 12 -6.83 -15.95 -10.18
N ASN A 13 -8.03 -15.44 -10.37
CA ASN A 13 -8.35 -14.46 -11.39
C ASN A 13 -9.29 -13.40 -10.83
N GLY A 14 -9.48 -12.31 -11.57
CA GLY A 14 -10.34 -11.23 -11.18
C GLY A 14 -10.34 -10.07 -12.17
N TYR A 15 -11.12 -9.07 -11.87
CA TYR A 15 -11.12 -7.84 -12.65
C TYR A 15 -11.48 -6.64 -11.76
N LYS A 16 -10.93 -5.49 -12.12
CA LYS A 16 -11.21 -4.20 -11.51
C LYS A 16 -12.02 -3.36 -12.49
N VAL A 17 -13.09 -2.71 -12.03
CA VAL A 17 -13.93 -1.82 -12.82
C VAL A 17 -13.68 -0.38 -12.39
N TYR A 18 -13.50 0.51 -13.36
CA TYR A 18 -13.25 1.93 -13.14
C TYR A 18 -14.42 2.76 -13.67
N TRP A 19 -14.65 3.90 -13.06
CA TRP A 19 -15.69 4.84 -13.44
C TRP A 19 -15.15 5.93 -14.38
N GLU A 20 -15.99 6.84 -14.81
CA GLU A 20 -15.66 7.92 -15.76
C GLU A 20 -14.61 8.90 -15.21
N ASP A 21 -14.46 8.97 -13.89
CA ASP A 21 -13.48 9.80 -13.21
C ASP A 21 -12.09 9.14 -13.10
N GLY A 22 -11.92 7.91 -13.59
CA GLY A 22 -10.68 7.14 -13.53
C GLY A 22 -10.41 6.43 -12.19
N ALA A 23 -11.28 6.58 -11.18
CA ALA A 23 -11.20 5.83 -9.93
C ALA A 23 -11.94 4.49 -10.02
N GLN A 24 -11.65 3.57 -9.10
CA GLN A 24 -12.41 2.31 -9.01
C GLN A 24 -13.88 2.60 -8.72
N LEU A 25 -14.76 1.79 -9.32
CA LEU A 25 -16.20 1.93 -9.26
C LEU A 25 -16.73 2.10 -7.83
N PRO A 26 -17.44 3.21 -7.52
CA PRO A 26 -17.97 3.44 -6.18
C PRO A 26 -19.05 2.44 -5.81
N PRO A 27 -19.29 2.17 -4.50
CA PRO A 27 -20.26 1.18 -4.04
C PRO A 27 -21.64 1.33 -4.65
N LYS A 28 -22.16 2.57 -4.76
CA LYS A 28 -23.47 2.86 -5.35
C LYS A 28 -23.66 2.28 -6.75
N HIS A 29 -22.63 2.36 -7.60
CA HIS A 29 -22.67 1.84 -8.96
C HIS A 29 -22.31 0.35 -9.00
N ALA A 30 -21.36 -0.08 -8.14
CA ALA A 30 -21.00 -1.48 -8.02
C ALA A 30 -22.17 -2.37 -7.61
N ASP A 31 -23.03 -1.91 -6.68
CA ASP A 31 -24.22 -2.62 -6.24
C ASP A 31 -25.25 -2.79 -7.36
N GLN A 32 -25.41 -1.80 -8.22
CA GLN A 32 -26.30 -1.87 -9.39
C GLN A 32 -25.80 -2.91 -10.41
N VAL A 33 -24.50 -2.92 -10.69
CA VAL A 33 -23.85 -3.91 -11.57
C VAL A 33 -23.99 -5.31 -10.97
N ALA A 34 -23.69 -5.48 -9.69
CA ALA A 34 -23.80 -6.77 -8.99
C ALA A 34 -25.24 -7.30 -8.98
N LYS A 35 -26.23 -6.40 -8.83
CA LYS A 35 -27.67 -6.78 -8.94
C LYS A 35 -27.97 -7.29 -10.34
N LYS A 36 -27.53 -6.58 -11.39
CA LYS A 36 -27.78 -6.99 -12.77
C LYS A 36 -27.11 -8.30 -13.12
N MET A 37 -25.89 -8.54 -12.64
CA MET A 37 -25.16 -9.81 -12.86
C MET A 37 -25.91 -11.02 -12.31
N LYS A 38 -26.64 -10.88 -11.18
CA LYS A 38 -27.44 -11.97 -10.60
C LYS A 38 -28.66 -12.36 -11.44
N GLU A 39 -29.10 -11.48 -12.33
CA GLU A 39 -30.25 -11.72 -13.23
C GLU A 39 -29.84 -12.42 -14.53
N LEU A 40 -28.55 -12.56 -14.81
CA LEU A 40 -28.01 -13.08 -16.06
C LEU A 40 -27.49 -14.51 -15.87
N ASP A 41 -27.81 -15.38 -16.85
CA ASP A 41 -27.09 -16.65 -16.98
C ASP A 41 -25.80 -16.41 -17.76
N VAL A 42 -24.66 -16.74 -17.16
CA VAL A 42 -23.35 -16.49 -17.72
C VAL A 42 -23.11 -17.30 -19.02
N PHE A 43 -23.74 -18.46 -19.18
CA PHE A 43 -23.58 -19.31 -20.37
C PHE A 43 -24.44 -18.81 -21.55
N ASP A 44 -25.60 -18.21 -21.26
CA ASP A 44 -26.52 -17.76 -22.29
C ASP A 44 -26.34 -16.29 -22.70
N CYS A 45 -25.79 -15.45 -21.81
CA CYS A 45 -25.68 -14.02 -22.08
C CYS A 45 -24.36 -13.58 -22.74
N VAL A 46 -23.34 -14.45 -22.78
CA VAL A 46 -22.02 -14.09 -23.34
C VAL A 46 -22.10 -14.01 -24.87
N LYS A 47 -21.84 -12.82 -25.39
CA LYS A 47 -21.71 -12.58 -26.84
C LYS A 47 -20.23 -12.55 -27.20
N THR A 48 -19.86 -13.31 -28.22
CA THR A 48 -18.49 -13.42 -28.71
C THR A 48 -18.38 -12.98 -30.17
N MET A 49 -17.20 -12.54 -30.56
CA MET A 49 -16.84 -12.17 -31.91
C MET A 49 -15.40 -12.65 -32.18
N ASP A 50 -15.09 -12.94 -33.44
CA ASP A 50 -13.73 -13.20 -33.85
C ASP A 50 -12.83 -11.99 -33.57
N TYR A 51 -11.63 -12.24 -33.07
CA TYR A 51 -10.68 -11.18 -32.70
C TYR A 51 -10.26 -10.34 -33.93
N GLY A 52 -9.95 -10.99 -35.06
CA GLY A 52 -9.55 -10.29 -36.29
C GLY A 52 -10.67 -9.40 -36.83
N GLN A 53 -11.93 -9.90 -36.77
CA GLN A 53 -13.09 -9.12 -37.15
C GLN A 53 -13.30 -7.94 -36.24
N ALA A 54 -13.18 -8.13 -34.92
CA ALA A 54 -13.33 -7.04 -33.94
C ALA A 54 -12.26 -5.94 -34.12
N MET A 55 -11.04 -6.31 -34.48
CA MET A 55 -9.97 -5.36 -34.85
C MET A 55 -10.32 -4.61 -36.16
N ALA A 56 -10.76 -5.33 -37.19
CA ALA A 56 -11.11 -4.74 -38.48
C ALA A 56 -12.28 -3.77 -38.37
N ASP A 57 -13.25 -4.09 -37.54
CA ASP A 57 -14.43 -3.23 -37.23
C ASP A 57 -14.11 -2.07 -36.30
N GLY A 58 -12.88 -1.94 -35.81
CA GLY A 58 -12.49 -0.88 -34.89
C GLY A 58 -13.05 -1.02 -33.47
N LEU A 59 -13.59 -2.18 -33.11
CA LEU A 59 -14.09 -2.47 -31.77
C LEU A 59 -12.95 -2.73 -30.75
N ILE A 60 -11.79 -3.12 -31.24
CA ILE A 60 -10.56 -3.27 -30.46
C ILE A 60 -9.52 -2.33 -31.04
N THR A 61 -8.93 -1.49 -30.19
CA THR A 61 -7.79 -0.64 -30.54
C THR A 61 -6.64 -0.93 -29.60
N LEU A 62 -5.46 -1.24 -30.12
CA LEU A 62 -4.25 -1.40 -29.31
C LEU A 62 -3.68 -0.03 -28.96
N MET A 63 -3.55 0.25 -27.68
CA MET A 63 -2.92 1.46 -27.19
C MET A 63 -1.39 1.34 -27.38
N GLY A 64 -0.81 2.35 -28.01
CA GLY A 64 0.62 2.34 -28.36
C GLY A 64 1.46 3.36 -27.62
N GLY A 65 2.62 3.66 -28.18
CA GLY A 65 3.63 4.55 -27.60
C GLY A 65 3.15 5.96 -27.26
N GLU A 66 2.15 6.50 -27.96
CA GLU A 66 1.57 7.80 -27.62
C GLU A 66 0.97 7.82 -26.21
N THR A 67 0.28 6.75 -25.81
CA THR A 67 -0.27 6.63 -24.45
C THR A 67 0.84 6.44 -23.42
N ASP A 68 1.86 5.63 -23.73
CA ASP A 68 3.03 5.45 -22.87
C ASP A 68 3.74 6.79 -22.64
N GLU A 69 3.92 7.61 -23.69
CA GLU A 69 4.57 8.91 -23.59
C GLU A 69 3.78 9.89 -22.71
N LYS A 70 2.48 9.98 -22.88
CA LYS A 70 1.60 10.80 -22.03
C LYS A 70 1.65 10.38 -20.58
N PHE A 71 1.62 9.06 -20.33
CA PHE A 71 1.72 8.51 -18.99
C PHE A 71 3.07 8.82 -18.35
N LEU A 72 4.18 8.51 -19.05
CA LEU A 72 5.53 8.77 -18.55
C LEU A 72 5.83 10.26 -18.34
N ALA A 73 5.25 11.14 -19.15
CA ALA A 73 5.34 12.58 -18.91
C ALA A 73 4.71 12.98 -17.57
N ASN A 74 3.55 12.42 -17.22
CA ASN A 74 2.92 12.64 -15.92
C ASN A 74 3.74 12.04 -14.77
N VAL A 75 4.31 10.85 -14.95
CA VAL A 75 5.21 10.21 -13.99
C VAL A 75 6.41 11.12 -13.70
N MET A 76 7.07 11.61 -14.75
CA MET A 76 8.21 12.52 -14.61
C MET A 76 7.81 13.86 -13.95
N GLY A 77 6.57 14.31 -14.12
CA GLY A 77 6.02 15.47 -13.41
C GLY A 77 5.98 15.32 -11.88
N GLN A 78 6.08 14.10 -11.37
CA GLN A 78 6.10 13.82 -9.91
C GLN A 78 7.52 13.86 -9.31
N VAL A 79 8.57 13.98 -10.13
CA VAL A 79 9.96 14.16 -9.66
C VAL A 79 10.09 15.47 -8.89
N ASN A 80 10.58 15.39 -7.67
CA ASN A 80 10.70 16.55 -6.78
C ASN A 80 12.08 17.20 -6.83
N ASP A 81 13.15 16.38 -6.83
CA ASP A 81 14.54 16.83 -6.72
C ASP A 81 15.44 16.04 -7.68
N LYS A 82 15.39 16.40 -8.96
CA LYS A 82 16.19 15.72 -9.99
C LYS A 82 17.70 15.85 -9.74
N ALA A 83 18.14 16.94 -9.15
CA ALA A 83 19.55 17.18 -8.84
C ALA A 83 20.10 16.14 -7.85
N ALA A 84 19.26 15.62 -6.92
CA ALA A 84 19.66 14.57 -6.02
C ALA A 84 19.99 13.25 -6.76
N VAL A 85 19.27 12.94 -7.83
CA VAL A 85 19.54 11.77 -8.68
C VAL A 85 20.80 12.00 -9.52
N GLU A 86 20.94 13.16 -10.14
CA GLU A 86 22.08 13.51 -10.97
C GLU A 86 23.41 13.46 -10.18
N ALA A 87 23.38 13.82 -8.91
CA ALA A 87 24.55 13.82 -8.03
C ALA A 87 25.18 12.44 -7.82
N VAL A 88 24.39 11.36 -7.90
CA VAL A 88 24.83 9.98 -7.65
C VAL A 88 24.67 9.06 -8.86
N ALA A 89 24.20 9.57 -10.00
CA ALA A 89 23.84 8.77 -11.17
C ALA A 89 24.97 7.87 -11.69
N ASP A 90 26.22 8.27 -11.51
CA ASP A 90 27.40 7.52 -11.96
C ASP A 90 27.81 6.39 -11.01
N THR A 91 27.38 6.42 -9.76
CA THR A 91 27.84 5.48 -8.72
C THR A 91 26.70 4.67 -8.10
N PHE A 92 25.50 5.23 -8.06
CA PHE A 92 24.35 4.55 -7.44
C PHE A 92 23.84 3.42 -8.32
N GLN A 93 23.88 2.20 -7.78
CA GLN A 93 23.41 1.00 -8.44
C GLN A 93 22.13 0.49 -7.78
N MET A 94 21.18 0.06 -8.60
CA MET A 94 19.95 -0.54 -8.12
C MET A 94 19.56 -1.76 -8.93
N VAL A 95 18.80 -2.66 -8.31
CA VAL A 95 18.21 -3.82 -8.98
C VAL A 95 16.71 -3.64 -9.09
N TYR A 96 16.13 -4.04 -10.22
CA TYR A 96 14.69 -4.03 -10.44
C TYR A 96 14.17 -5.39 -10.89
N THR A 97 13.00 -5.77 -10.35
CA THR A 97 12.23 -6.93 -10.79
C THR A 97 10.73 -6.63 -10.90
N PRO A 98 10.07 -7.00 -12.01
CA PRO A 98 8.62 -6.92 -12.19
C PRO A 98 7.89 -8.20 -11.74
N PHE A 99 8.55 -9.20 -11.17
CA PHE A 99 7.97 -10.51 -10.85
C PHE A 99 7.14 -11.11 -12.01
N HIS A 100 7.69 -11.11 -13.24
CA HIS A 100 7.02 -11.54 -14.48
C HIS A 100 5.81 -10.68 -14.91
N GLY A 101 5.62 -9.51 -14.30
CA GLY A 101 4.47 -8.64 -14.51
C GLY A 101 4.70 -7.52 -15.52
N THR A 102 3.69 -6.68 -15.67
CA THR A 102 3.58 -5.62 -16.69
C THR A 102 4.53 -4.44 -16.47
N GLY A 103 5.08 -4.28 -15.25
CA GLY A 103 6.05 -3.23 -14.93
C GLY A 103 7.36 -3.31 -15.74
N TYR A 104 7.65 -4.46 -16.38
CA TYR A 104 8.89 -4.70 -17.13
C TYR A 104 9.21 -3.65 -18.19
N LYS A 105 8.20 -3.02 -18.79
CA LYS A 105 8.35 -2.05 -19.86
C LYS A 105 8.52 -0.62 -19.35
N LEU A 106 7.58 -0.14 -18.53
CA LEU A 106 7.49 1.26 -18.19
C LEU A 106 8.37 1.66 -16.99
N ILE A 107 8.60 0.78 -16.02
CA ILE A 107 9.44 1.13 -14.86
C ILE A 107 10.90 1.34 -15.26
N PRO A 108 11.58 0.44 -15.99
CA PRO A 108 12.95 0.71 -16.44
C PRO A 108 13.07 1.97 -17.30
N GLU A 109 12.11 2.24 -18.18
CA GLU A 109 12.10 3.45 -19.00
C GLU A 109 11.91 4.71 -18.15
N ALA A 110 11.01 4.68 -17.15
CA ALA A 110 10.82 5.78 -16.21
C ALA A 110 12.09 6.08 -15.40
N LEU A 111 12.77 5.03 -14.90
CA LEU A 111 14.03 5.16 -14.18
C LEU A 111 15.16 5.72 -15.06
N ARG A 112 15.21 5.31 -16.33
CA ARG A 112 16.15 5.88 -17.31
C ARG A 112 15.88 7.38 -17.54
N ARG A 113 14.60 7.78 -17.68
CA ARG A 113 14.20 9.21 -17.81
C ARG A 113 14.48 10.02 -16.57
N LEU A 114 14.39 9.40 -15.40
CA LEU A 114 14.80 10.02 -14.14
C LEU A 114 16.28 10.38 -14.13
N GLY A 115 17.11 9.67 -14.93
CA GLY A 115 18.54 9.87 -15.03
C GLY A 115 19.39 8.75 -14.43
N MET A 116 18.76 7.64 -14.01
CA MET A 116 19.49 6.49 -13.48
C MET A 116 20.31 5.79 -14.57
N LYS A 117 21.62 5.61 -14.34
CA LYS A 117 22.54 4.98 -15.30
C LYS A 117 22.72 3.47 -15.04
N HIS A 118 22.55 3.03 -13.80
CA HIS A 118 22.85 1.65 -13.39
C HIS A 118 21.60 0.98 -12.79
N VAL A 119 20.63 0.67 -13.66
CA VAL A 119 19.44 -0.13 -13.33
C VAL A 119 19.66 -1.55 -13.82
N ILE A 120 19.85 -2.49 -12.89
CA ILE A 120 20.11 -3.90 -13.16
C ILE A 120 18.78 -4.64 -13.07
N CYS A 121 18.19 -5.00 -14.21
CA CYS A 121 16.96 -5.77 -14.25
C CYS A 121 17.24 -7.26 -14.05
N VAL A 122 16.38 -7.99 -13.33
CA VAL A 122 16.47 -9.45 -13.14
C VAL A 122 16.03 -10.14 -14.45
N PRO A 123 16.95 -10.71 -15.27
CA PRO A 123 16.58 -11.13 -16.63
C PRO A 123 15.49 -12.19 -16.65
N GLN A 124 15.51 -13.14 -15.72
CA GLN A 124 14.54 -14.23 -15.64
C GLN A 124 13.13 -13.73 -15.33
N GLN A 125 13.01 -12.64 -14.57
CA GLN A 125 11.75 -12.06 -14.14
C GLN A 125 11.24 -10.93 -15.06
N MET A 126 12.06 -10.48 -16.01
CA MET A 126 11.65 -9.49 -17.04
C MET A 126 10.80 -10.11 -18.15
N VAL A 127 10.61 -11.41 -18.14
CA VAL A 127 9.74 -12.13 -19.09
C VAL A 127 8.34 -12.21 -18.50
N ILE A 128 7.34 -11.69 -19.24
CA ILE A 128 5.93 -11.82 -18.85
C ILE A 128 5.54 -13.29 -18.85
N ASP A 129 5.16 -13.82 -17.71
CA ASP A 129 4.68 -15.20 -17.59
C ASP A 129 3.66 -15.31 -16.42
N GLY A 130 2.41 -15.58 -16.76
CA GLY A 130 1.34 -15.77 -15.78
C GLY A 130 1.46 -17.03 -14.92
N ASN A 131 2.44 -17.90 -15.19
CA ASN A 131 2.77 -19.04 -14.33
C ASN A 131 3.76 -18.66 -13.21
N PHE A 132 4.37 -17.49 -13.25
CA PHE A 132 5.33 -16.98 -12.26
C PHE A 132 6.43 -18.00 -11.90
N PRO A 133 7.22 -18.50 -12.89
CA PRO A 133 8.07 -19.68 -12.72
C PRO A 133 9.20 -19.50 -11.69
N THR A 134 9.54 -18.29 -11.29
CA THR A 134 10.62 -18.01 -10.33
C THR A 134 10.12 -17.50 -8.98
N VAL A 135 8.81 -17.35 -8.79
CA VAL A 135 8.21 -16.86 -7.54
C VAL A 135 6.97 -17.67 -7.20
N VAL A 136 6.81 -18.03 -5.93
CA VAL A 136 5.62 -18.76 -5.45
C VAL A 136 4.42 -17.83 -5.40
N SER A 137 4.62 -16.60 -4.95
CA SER A 137 3.63 -15.54 -4.93
C SER A 137 4.29 -14.24 -5.36
N PRO A 138 3.80 -13.60 -6.44
CA PRO A 138 4.40 -12.37 -6.99
C PRO A 138 4.02 -11.13 -6.17
N ASN A 139 4.07 -11.25 -4.84
CA ASN A 139 3.74 -10.19 -3.89
C ASN A 139 5.03 -9.57 -3.35
N PRO A 140 5.24 -8.25 -3.52
CA PRO A 140 6.43 -7.57 -3.01
C PRO A 140 6.54 -7.51 -1.47
N GLU A 141 5.56 -8.03 -0.73
CA GLU A 141 5.66 -8.30 0.71
C GLU A 141 6.56 -9.51 1.01
N ASN A 142 6.70 -10.44 0.05
CA ASN A 142 7.34 -11.73 0.27
C ASN A 142 8.82 -11.68 -0.10
N PRO A 143 9.75 -11.85 0.86
CA PRO A 143 11.19 -11.79 0.60
C PRO A 143 11.68 -12.82 -0.41
N GLU A 144 11.03 -13.99 -0.50
CA GLU A 144 11.43 -15.07 -1.40
C GLU A 144 11.37 -14.68 -2.88
N GLY A 145 10.44 -13.81 -3.26
CA GLY A 145 10.33 -13.30 -4.64
C GLY A 145 11.56 -12.52 -5.09
N PHE A 146 12.28 -11.92 -4.13
CA PHE A 146 13.48 -11.13 -4.39
C PHE A 146 14.78 -11.94 -4.44
N ALA A 147 14.77 -13.26 -4.27
CA ALA A 147 15.99 -14.06 -4.17
C ALA A 147 16.98 -13.79 -5.31
N LEU A 148 16.50 -13.82 -6.58
CA LEU A 148 17.36 -13.53 -7.76
C LEU A 148 17.83 -12.06 -7.78
N ALA A 149 17.02 -11.14 -7.33
CA ALA A 149 17.39 -9.72 -7.24
C ALA A 149 18.47 -9.49 -6.19
N VAL A 150 18.40 -10.19 -5.05
CA VAL A 150 19.44 -10.13 -3.98
C VAL A 150 20.77 -10.69 -4.47
N GLU A 151 20.76 -11.78 -5.26
CA GLU A 151 21.98 -12.32 -5.89
C GLU A 151 22.64 -11.27 -6.78
N LEU A 152 21.87 -10.60 -7.63
CA LEU A 152 22.37 -9.53 -8.48
C LEU A 152 22.84 -8.32 -7.67
N ALA A 153 22.11 -7.93 -6.64
CA ALA A 153 22.51 -6.83 -5.78
C ALA A 153 23.85 -7.09 -5.11
N LYS A 154 24.06 -8.30 -4.57
CA LYS A 154 25.36 -8.71 -4.03
C LYS A 154 26.50 -8.70 -5.06
N LYS A 155 26.20 -9.19 -6.28
CA LYS A 155 27.17 -9.24 -7.36
C LYS A 155 27.64 -7.86 -7.81
N TYR A 156 26.73 -6.90 -7.87
CA TYR A 156 27.01 -5.55 -8.38
C TYR A 156 27.21 -4.50 -7.29
N GLY A 157 27.04 -4.86 -6.02
CA GLY A 157 27.15 -3.93 -4.89
C GLY A 157 26.01 -2.92 -4.83
N ALA A 158 24.80 -3.33 -5.21
CA ALA A 158 23.64 -2.45 -5.15
C ALA A 158 22.99 -2.49 -3.76
N ASP A 159 22.78 -1.32 -3.14
CA ASP A 159 22.16 -1.20 -1.83
C ASP A 159 20.63 -1.11 -1.85
N PHE A 160 20.04 -0.99 -3.06
CA PHE A 160 18.62 -0.78 -3.27
C PHE A 160 18.05 -1.73 -4.32
N ILE A 161 17.00 -2.45 -3.93
CA ILE A 161 16.25 -3.37 -4.80
C ILE A 161 14.79 -2.92 -4.80
N LEU A 162 14.18 -2.87 -5.98
CA LEU A 162 12.81 -2.50 -6.20
C LEU A 162 12.07 -3.64 -6.91
N GLY A 163 10.90 -4.03 -6.40
CA GLY A 163 10.05 -5.06 -7.01
C GLY A 163 8.62 -4.56 -7.15
N SER A 164 8.04 -4.69 -8.35
CA SER A 164 6.63 -4.40 -8.60
C SER A 164 5.80 -5.68 -8.73
N ASP A 165 4.55 -5.64 -8.29
CA ASP A 165 3.62 -6.75 -8.49
C ASP A 165 3.18 -6.87 -9.97
N PRO A 166 2.49 -7.97 -10.38
CA PRO A 166 2.23 -8.25 -11.79
C PRO A 166 1.41 -7.19 -12.54
N ASP A 167 0.45 -6.53 -11.90
CA ASP A 167 -0.34 -5.46 -12.54
C ASP A 167 0.26 -4.06 -12.31
N ALA A 168 1.46 -3.99 -11.71
CA ALA A 168 2.24 -2.77 -11.52
C ALA A 168 1.48 -1.66 -10.76
N ASP A 169 0.69 -2.04 -9.77
CA ASP A 169 0.02 -1.09 -8.87
C ASP A 169 0.66 -1.05 -7.47
N ARG A 170 1.49 -2.04 -7.11
CA ARG A 170 2.26 -2.09 -5.85
C ARG A 170 3.75 -2.17 -6.12
N VAL A 171 4.51 -1.60 -5.19
CA VAL A 171 5.97 -1.68 -5.23
C VAL A 171 6.52 -1.88 -3.84
N GLY A 172 7.36 -2.90 -3.69
CA GLY A 172 8.14 -3.15 -2.48
C GLY A 172 9.62 -2.88 -2.71
N ILE A 173 10.32 -2.62 -1.64
CA ILE A 173 11.77 -2.39 -1.67
C ILE A 173 12.49 -3.31 -0.70
N MET A 174 13.68 -3.78 -1.12
CA MET A 174 14.67 -4.33 -0.21
C MET A 174 15.88 -3.39 -0.17
N VAL A 175 16.44 -3.27 1.00
CA VAL A 175 17.54 -2.37 1.27
C VAL A 175 18.69 -3.11 1.97
N SER A 176 19.91 -2.69 1.68
CA SER A 176 21.08 -3.17 2.41
C SER A 176 20.99 -2.76 3.88
N ALA A 177 21.15 -3.73 4.77
CA ALA A 177 21.26 -3.50 6.22
C ALA A 177 22.72 -3.64 6.71
N GLY A 178 23.68 -3.66 5.78
CA GLY A 178 25.09 -3.92 6.04
C GLY A 178 25.47 -5.40 6.03
N ASN A 179 26.75 -5.70 6.00
CA ASN A 179 27.31 -7.07 6.06
C ASN A 179 26.73 -8.05 5.00
N GLY A 180 26.26 -7.55 3.86
CA GLY A 180 25.64 -8.36 2.80
C GLY A 180 24.24 -8.86 3.11
N GLU A 181 23.60 -8.35 4.17
CA GLU A 181 22.20 -8.60 4.48
C GLU A 181 21.30 -7.61 3.75
N TYR A 182 20.18 -8.12 3.22
CA TYR A 182 19.11 -7.33 2.63
C TYR A 182 17.80 -7.56 3.38
N ARG A 183 17.04 -6.49 3.59
CA ARG A 183 15.76 -6.53 4.30
C ARG A 183 14.66 -5.91 3.46
N VAL A 184 13.52 -6.58 3.38
CA VAL A 184 12.29 -5.98 2.88
C VAL A 184 11.84 -4.93 3.89
N LEU A 185 11.61 -3.71 3.44
CA LEU A 185 10.89 -2.73 4.25
C LEU A 185 9.39 -2.96 4.08
N THR A 186 8.66 -2.92 5.18
CA THR A 186 7.19 -3.03 5.13
C THR A 186 6.60 -1.84 4.37
N GLY A 187 5.36 -1.98 3.88
CA GLY A 187 4.66 -0.85 3.24
C GLY A 187 4.50 0.34 4.18
N ASN A 188 4.33 0.09 5.49
CA ASN A 188 4.34 1.14 6.51
C ASN A 188 5.69 1.86 6.58
N GLN A 189 6.79 1.13 6.68
CA GLN A 189 8.15 1.69 6.75
C GLN A 189 8.50 2.46 5.47
N THR A 190 8.21 1.88 4.32
CA THR A 190 8.41 2.52 3.01
C THR A 190 7.58 3.79 2.87
N GLY A 191 6.30 3.74 3.30
CA GLY A 191 5.39 4.88 3.22
C GLY A 191 5.81 6.05 4.10
N VAL A 192 6.28 5.81 5.33
CA VAL A 192 6.74 6.90 6.21
C VAL A 192 8.06 7.50 5.73
N LEU A 193 8.99 6.68 5.21
CA LEU A 193 10.21 7.15 4.57
C LEU A 193 9.89 8.06 3.38
N LEU A 194 9.02 7.61 2.50
CA LEU A 194 8.64 8.39 1.32
C LEU A 194 7.90 9.67 1.70
N LEU A 195 7.02 9.65 2.71
CA LEU A 195 6.31 10.83 3.20
C LEU A 195 7.30 11.89 3.73
N ASP A 196 8.23 11.51 4.62
CA ASP A 196 9.24 12.43 5.18
C ASP A 196 10.13 12.98 4.07
N TYR A 197 10.57 12.13 3.13
CA TYR A 197 11.35 12.55 1.98
C TYR A 197 10.60 13.58 1.10
N LEU A 198 9.35 13.28 0.73
CA LEU A 198 8.53 14.16 -0.11
C LEU A 198 8.32 15.54 0.54
N ILE A 199 8.07 15.57 1.84
CA ILE A 199 7.96 16.82 2.60
C ILE A 199 9.26 17.60 2.49
N GLY A 200 10.40 16.97 2.78
CA GLY A 200 11.71 17.60 2.70
C GLY A 200 12.05 18.07 1.29
N ALA A 201 11.84 17.24 0.27
CA ALA A 201 12.11 17.56 -1.13
C ALA A 201 11.25 18.72 -1.64
N LYS A 202 9.94 18.71 -1.36
CA LYS A 202 9.02 19.77 -1.75
C LYS A 202 9.36 21.11 -1.08
N ASN A 203 9.78 21.09 0.19
CA ASN A 203 10.25 22.30 0.88
C ASN A 203 11.54 22.83 0.25
N ARG A 204 12.54 21.99 0.00
CA ARG A 204 13.81 22.39 -0.63
C ARG A 204 13.63 22.97 -2.03
N THR A 205 12.68 22.44 -2.79
CA THR A 205 12.46 22.84 -4.19
C THR A 205 11.35 23.87 -4.39
N GLY A 206 10.74 24.34 -3.30
CA GLY A 206 9.64 25.32 -3.35
C GLY A 206 8.34 24.79 -3.95
N LYS A 207 8.14 23.47 -3.96
CA LYS A 207 6.96 22.78 -4.52
C LYS A 207 5.90 22.41 -3.47
N MET A 208 6.09 22.81 -2.21
CA MET A 208 5.11 22.51 -1.15
C MET A 208 3.86 23.38 -1.35
N PRO A 209 2.65 22.78 -1.43
CA PRO A 209 1.42 23.56 -1.52
C PRO A 209 1.10 24.26 -0.19
N GLU A 210 0.22 25.27 -0.21
CA GLU A 210 -0.15 26.06 0.99
C GLU A 210 -0.82 25.21 2.08
N LYS A 211 -1.65 24.25 1.68
CA LYS A 211 -2.39 23.36 2.60
C LYS A 211 -2.06 21.90 2.29
N PRO A 212 -0.86 21.43 2.64
CA PRO A 212 -0.44 20.08 2.29
C PRO A 212 -1.17 19.05 3.14
N VAL A 213 -1.57 17.97 2.50
CA VAL A 213 -2.32 16.86 3.11
C VAL A 213 -1.64 15.54 2.81
N ALA A 214 -1.58 14.66 3.81
CA ALA A 214 -1.30 13.24 3.66
C ALA A 214 -2.55 12.40 3.93
N LEU A 215 -2.75 11.32 3.18
CA LEU A 215 -3.84 10.37 3.41
C LEU A 215 -3.28 8.99 3.71
N LYS A 216 -3.93 8.29 4.66
CA LYS A 216 -3.63 6.90 4.99
C LYS A 216 -4.91 6.13 5.29
N THR A 217 -4.81 4.80 5.40
CA THR A 217 -5.94 4.02 5.86
C THR A 217 -5.96 3.89 7.38
N ILE A 218 -7.11 3.52 7.95
CA ILE A 218 -7.27 3.27 9.39
C ILE A 218 -6.37 2.16 9.92
N VAL A 219 -5.80 1.30 9.06
CA VAL A 219 -4.90 0.20 9.43
C VAL A 219 -3.44 0.49 9.08
N THR A 220 -3.15 1.65 8.52
CA THR A 220 -1.80 2.13 8.22
C THR A 220 -1.19 2.80 9.47
N THR A 221 0.12 2.71 9.64
CA THR A 221 0.86 3.17 10.83
C THR A 221 0.51 4.60 11.27
N GLU A 222 0.41 4.80 12.58
CA GLU A 222 0.25 6.15 13.18
C GLU A 222 1.54 6.99 13.09
N MET A 223 2.67 6.37 12.77
CA MET A 223 3.90 7.13 12.48
C MET A 223 3.71 8.11 11.32
N ALA A 224 2.91 7.75 10.31
CA ALA A 224 2.61 8.65 9.19
C ALA A 224 1.89 9.92 9.65
N ARG A 225 0.93 9.80 10.57
CA ARG A 225 0.26 10.94 11.19
C ARG A 225 1.26 11.81 11.94
N LYS A 226 2.13 11.18 12.74
CA LYS A 226 3.18 11.89 13.49
C LYS A 226 4.12 12.65 12.57
N VAL A 227 4.57 12.02 11.48
CA VAL A 227 5.42 12.68 10.45
C VAL A 227 4.69 13.88 9.84
N ALA A 228 3.43 13.71 9.44
CA ALA A 228 2.64 14.79 8.84
C ALA A 228 2.47 15.97 9.81
N GLU A 229 1.98 15.73 11.02
CA GLU A 229 1.67 16.76 12.02
C GLU A 229 2.91 17.55 12.44
N VAL A 230 4.04 16.88 12.71
CA VAL A 230 5.29 17.55 13.10
C VAL A 230 5.81 18.47 11.98
N ASN A 231 5.50 18.15 10.73
CA ASN A 231 5.90 18.94 9.55
C ASN A 231 4.79 19.88 9.04
N GLY A 232 3.71 20.08 9.80
CA GLY A 232 2.66 21.05 9.48
C GLY A 232 1.64 20.58 8.42
N LEU A 233 1.57 19.28 8.15
CA LEU A 233 0.57 18.71 7.24
C LEU A 233 -0.66 18.22 8.01
N GLN A 234 -1.82 18.33 7.38
CA GLN A 234 -3.00 17.59 7.82
C GLN A 234 -2.86 16.11 7.39
N CYS A 235 -3.33 15.19 8.25
CA CYS A 235 -3.35 13.77 7.96
C CYS A 235 -4.74 13.19 8.21
N TYR A 236 -5.36 12.62 7.18
CA TYR A 236 -6.68 12.02 7.29
C TYR A 236 -6.63 10.51 7.10
N ASP A 237 -7.50 9.82 7.82
CA ASP A 237 -7.75 8.39 7.66
C ASP A 237 -8.90 8.14 6.71
N THR A 238 -8.82 7.03 5.98
CA THR A 238 -9.92 6.46 5.20
C THR A 238 -10.08 4.97 5.50
N PHE A 239 -11.16 4.37 5.02
CA PHE A 239 -11.22 2.91 4.96
C PHE A 239 -10.15 2.35 4.01
N THR A 240 -9.83 1.07 4.18
CA THR A 240 -8.93 0.34 3.28
C THR A 240 -9.53 0.23 1.88
N GLY A 241 -8.70 0.48 0.88
CA GLY A 241 -9.04 0.49 -0.53
C GLY A 241 -8.85 1.87 -1.16
N PHE A 242 -8.08 1.92 -2.25
CA PHE A 242 -7.70 3.18 -2.90
C PHE A 242 -8.88 4.03 -3.38
N LYS A 243 -10.04 3.40 -3.65
CA LYS A 243 -11.27 4.15 -3.94
C LYS A 243 -11.66 5.17 -2.86
N PHE A 244 -11.40 4.84 -1.57
CA PHE A 244 -11.69 5.74 -0.46
C PHE A 244 -10.64 6.84 -0.31
N LEU A 245 -9.36 6.52 -0.57
CA LEU A 245 -8.28 7.51 -0.61
C LEU A 245 -8.50 8.50 -1.77
N ALA A 246 -8.83 8.00 -2.97
CA ALA A 246 -9.13 8.82 -4.13
C ALA A 246 -10.37 9.71 -3.91
N GLU A 247 -11.43 9.17 -3.31
CA GLU A 247 -12.64 9.93 -2.96
C GLU A 247 -12.35 11.04 -1.94
N LYS A 248 -11.59 10.74 -0.88
CA LYS A 248 -11.23 11.75 0.15
C LYS A 248 -10.35 12.84 -0.47
N LYS A 249 -9.37 12.47 -1.31
CA LYS A 249 -8.55 13.41 -2.07
C LYS A 249 -9.42 14.37 -2.89
N ASP A 250 -10.32 13.82 -3.70
CA ASP A 250 -11.20 14.61 -4.57
C ASP A 250 -12.06 15.58 -3.76
N LYS A 251 -12.66 15.13 -2.66
CA LYS A 251 -13.46 15.96 -1.76
C LYS A 251 -12.66 17.13 -1.18
N LEU A 252 -11.47 16.87 -0.64
CA LEU A 252 -10.62 17.90 -0.04
C LEU A 252 -10.15 18.94 -1.07
N GLU A 253 -9.73 18.48 -2.25
CA GLU A 253 -9.19 19.38 -3.28
C GLU A 253 -10.29 20.22 -3.93
N ARG A 254 -11.46 19.66 -4.20
CA ARG A 254 -12.62 20.41 -4.72
C ARG A 254 -13.18 21.43 -3.72
N ALA A 255 -13.13 21.11 -2.43
CA ALA A 255 -13.54 22.05 -1.38
C ALA A 255 -12.48 23.13 -1.09
N GLY A 256 -11.27 23.05 -1.66
CA GLY A 256 -10.16 23.95 -1.33
C GLY A 256 -9.63 23.80 0.10
N GLU A 257 -9.90 22.66 0.72
CA GLU A 257 -9.50 22.35 2.10
C GLU A 257 -8.05 21.88 2.19
N GLY A 258 -7.47 21.39 1.08
CA GLY A 258 -6.06 21.01 1.02
C GLY A 258 -5.66 20.39 -0.30
N LYS A 259 -4.34 20.25 -0.51
CA LYS A 259 -3.73 19.54 -1.64
C LYS A 259 -3.05 18.28 -1.14
N VAL A 260 -3.50 17.12 -1.58
CA VAL A 260 -2.92 15.83 -1.19
C VAL A 260 -1.58 15.64 -1.91
N ILE A 261 -0.50 15.58 -1.13
CA ILE A 261 0.85 15.35 -1.67
C ILE A 261 1.22 13.88 -1.70
N PHE A 262 0.57 13.05 -0.86
CA PHE A 262 0.81 11.63 -0.76
C PHE A 262 -0.36 10.90 -0.12
N ALA A 263 -0.71 9.76 -0.69
CA ALA A 263 -1.67 8.82 -0.10
C ALA A 263 -1.14 7.39 -0.24
N TYR A 264 -1.30 6.55 0.80
CA TYR A 264 -0.79 5.20 0.74
C TYR A 264 -1.51 4.21 1.67
N GLU A 265 -1.33 2.94 1.37
CA GLU A 265 -1.75 1.80 2.18
C GLU A 265 -0.53 1.01 2.66
N GLU A 266 -0.66 0.38 3.83
CA GLU A 266 0.34 -0.52 4.39
C GLU A 266 0.70 -1.70 3.48
N SER A 267 -0.18 -2.01 2.53
CA SER A 267 -0.04 -3.10 1.56
C SER A 267 0.71 -2.70 0.28
N TYR A 268 1.71 -1.80 0.39
CA TYR A 268 2.63 -1.41 -0.68
C TYR A 268 2.01 -0.63 -1.85
N GLY A 269 0.83 -0.05 -1.65
CA GLY A 269 0.18 0.81 -2.62
C GLY A 269 0.42 2.28 -2.30
N TYR A 270 0.85 3.06 -3.30
CA TYR A 270 1.17 4.49 -3.16
C TYR A 270 0.52 5.28 -4.28
N MET A 271 0.00 6.46 -3.96
CA MET A 271 -0.58 7.40 -4.92
C MET A 271 0.07 8.76 -4.79
N LEU A 272 0.65 9.22 -5.89
CA LEU A 272 1.27 10.53 -6.04
C LEU A 272 0.71 11.21 -7.31
N GLY A 273 0.48 12.51 -7.23
CA GLY A 273 -0.08 13.27 -8.36
C GLY A 273 -1.60 13.14 -8.51
N ASP A 274 -2.09 13.60 -9.67
CA ASP A 274 -3.53 13.75 -9.94
C ASP A 274 -4.03 12.95 -11.14
N TYR A 275 -3.13 12.37 -11.92
CA TYR A 275 -3.43 11.73 -13.21
C TYR A 275 -3.83 10.26 -13.09
N VAL A 276 -3.53 9.59 -11.96
CA VAL A 276 -4.02 8.25 -11.61
C VAL A 276 -4.73 8.34 -10.27
N ARG A 277 -5.97 7.81 -10.20
CA ARG A 277 -6.80 7.79 -8.99
C ARG A 277 -6.80 6.41 -8.33
N ASP A 278 -5.70 5.74 -8.41
CA ASP A 278 -5.40 4.46 -7.78
C ASP A 278 -3.90 4.41 -7.43
N LYS A 279 -3.45 3.30 -6.93
CA LYS A 279 -2.03 2.98 -6.75
C LYS A 279 -1.33 2.96 -8.11
N ASP A 280 -0.11 3.42 -8.14
CA ASP A 280 0.72 3.38 -9.34
C ASP A 280 2.17 3.05 -8.98
N ALA A 281 2.61 1.84 -9.33
CA ALA A 281 3.96 1.40 -9.06
C ALA A 281 5.01 2.12 -9.92
N VAL A 282 4.65 2.63 -11.10
CA VAL A 282 5.61 3.34 -11.97
C VAL A 282 6.03 4.66 -11.34
N THR A 283 5.04 5.45 -10.89
CA THR A 283 5.30 6.71 -10.17
C THR A 283 5.98 6.47 -8.83
N ALA A 284 5.50 5.48 -8.07
CA ALA A 284 6.11 5.14 -6.79
C ALA A 284 7.56 4.68 -6.97
N ALA A 285 7.88 3.88 -8.00
CA ALA A 285 9.25 3.46 -8.32
C ALA A 285 10.18 4.65 -8.57
N VAL A 286 9.71 5.64 -9.34
CA VAL A 286 10.48 6.87 -9.59
C VAL A 286 10.74 7.65 -8.31
N CYS A 287 9.71 7.89 -7.49
CA CYS A 287 9.86 8.66 -6.26
C CYS A 287 10.67 7.91 -5.18
N LEU A 288 10.54 6.58 -5.09
CA LEU A 288 11.34 5.75 -4.20
C LEU A 288 12.82 5.73 -4.63
N THR A 289 13.09 5.70 -5.93
CA THR A 289 14.45 5.76 -6.46
C THR A 289 15.08 7.14 -6.24
N GLU A 290 14.31 8.22 -6.46
CA GLU A 290 14.73 9.58 -6.14
C GLU A 290 15.08 9.72 -4.65
N MET A 291 14.25 9.20 -3.76
CA MET A 291 14.50 9.15 -2.32
C MET A 291 15.78 8.37 -2.00
N ALA A 292 15.95 7.18 -2.58
CA ALA A 292 17.14 6.35 -2.35
C ALA A 292 18.42 7.05 -2.83
N ALA A 293 18.38 7.70 -3.98
CA ALA A 293 19.47 8.48 -4.53
C ALA A 293 19.82 9.69 -3.61
N TRP A 294 18.82 10.37 -3.08
CA TRP A 294 19.05 11.50 -2.16
C TRP A 294 19.74 11.06 -0.87
N TYR A 295 19.34 9.93 -0.27
CA TYR A 295 20.00 9.40 0.92
C TYR A 295 21.40 8.85 0.60
N ALA A 296 21.57 8.19 -0.55
CA ALA A 296 22.89 7.72 -1.01
C ALA A 296 23.87 8.89 -1.18
N GLY A 297 23.40 10.03 -1.71
CA GLY A 297 24.21 11.27 -1.79
C GLY A 297 24.67 11.81 -0.44
N GLN A 298 24.06 11.37 0.65
CA GLN A 298 24.45 11.71 2.03
C GLN A 298 25.22 10.57 2.71
N GLY A 299 25.61 9.54 1.96
CA GLY A 299 26.32 8.35 2.50
C GLY A 299 25.45 7.47 3.37
N MET A 300 24.13 7.44 3.18
CA MET A 300 23.19 6.64 3.95
C MET A 300 22.44 5.65 3.06
N THR A 301 22.21 4.45 3.59
CA THR A 301 21.20 3.53 3.05
C THR A 301 19.79 3.97 3.48
N LEU A 302 18.76 3.43 2.83
CA LEU A 302 17.38 3.65 3.30
C LEU A 302 17.11 2.99 4.66
N TYR A 303 17.88 1.96 5.03
CA TYR A 303 17.80 1.37 6.36
C TYR A 303 18.32 2.35 7.43
N ASP A 304 19.45 3.00 7.19
CA ASP A 304 19.97 4.05 8.07
C ASP A 304 18.98 5.21 8.21
N ALA A 305 18.36 5.61 7.08
CA ALA A 305 17.35 6.65 7.08
C ALA A 305 16.14 6.26 7.94
N LEU A 306 15.67 5.00 7.85
CA LEU A 306 14.57 4.50 8.67
C LEU A 306 14.90 4.56 10.17
N LEU A 307 16.11 4.15 10.56
CA LEU A 307 16.53 4.24 11.96
C LEU A 307 16.51 5.69 12.48
N LYS A 308 16.97 6.65 11.65
CA LYS A 308 16.90 8.08 11.98
C LYS A 308 15.46 8.60 12.08
N LEU A 309 14.53 8.07 11.28
CA LEU A 309 13.12 8.42 11.41
C LEU A 309 12.55 7.95 12.75
N TYR A 310 12.90 6.74 13.20
CA TYR A 310 12.49 6.26 14.53
C TYR A 310 13.03 7.14 15.66
N GLU A 311 14.29 7.57 15.58
CA GLU A 311 14.87 8.51 16.54
C GLU A 311 14.14 9.87 16.54
N LYS A 312 13.74 10.36 15.36
CA LYS A 312 13.09 11.67 15.18
C LYS A 312 11.61 11.67 15.59
N TYR A 313 10.87 10.62 15.27
CA TYR A 313 9.40 10.60 15.39
C TYR A 313 8.88 9.61 16.45
N GLY A 314 9.73 8.74 16.98
CA GLY A 314 9.39 7.66 17.90
C GLY A 314 9.36 6.29 17.24
N TYR A 315 9.31 5.26 18.07
CA TYR A 315 9.35 3.86 17.62
C TYR A 315 7.94 3.33 17.41
N TYR A 316 7.68 2.86 16.18
CA TYR A 316 6.43 2.24 15.77
C TYR A 316 6.71 0.84 15.24
N GLY A 317 5.78 -0.07 15.50
CA GLY A 317 5.85 -1.45 15.02
C GLY A 317 4.47 -1.96 14.66
N GLU A 318 4.38 -2.65 13.55
CA GLU A 318 3.13 -3.15 13.03
C GLU A 318 3.22 -4.64 12.75
N LYS A 319 2.10 -5.33 12.96
CA LYS A 319 1.92 -6.73 12.58
C LYS A 319 0.49 -6.98 12.13
N THR A 320 0.34 -7.67 11.02
CA THR A 320 -0.96 -8.13 10.54
C THR A 320 -1.04 -9.64 10.68
N LEU A 321 -2.09 -10.11 11.35
CA LEU A 321 -2.39 -11.53 11.46
C LEU A 321 -3.61 -11.87 10.61
N ASN A 322 -3.55 -13.01 9.93
CA ASN A 322 -4.66 -13.58 9.17
C ASN A 322 -5.23 -14.77 9.95
N LEU A 323 -6.38 -14.57 10.57
CA LEU A 323 -7.10 -15.64 11.27
C LEU A 323 -7.99 -16.36 10.27
N VAL A 324 -7.49 -17.42 9.66
CA VAL A 324 -8.26 -18.22 8.69
C VAL A 324 -9.28 -19.05 9.45
N MET A 325 -10.53 -19.04 9.00
CA MET A 325 -11.67 -19.80 9.52
C MET A 325 -12.01 -20.94 8.54
N PRO A 326 -11.33 -22.09 8.59
CA PRO A 326 -11.51 -23.15 7.60
C PRO A 326 -12.86 -23.84 7.75
N GLY A 327 -13.33 -24.43 6.65
CA GLY A 327 -14.55 -25.22 6.62
C GLY A 327 -15.77 -24.46 6.07
N LEU A 328 -16.86 -25.19 5.83
CA LEU A 328 -18.10 -24.67 5.27
C LEU A 328 -18.78 -23.61 6.14
N ASP A 329 -18.52 -23.62 7.43
CA ASP A 329 -19.06 -22.68 8.42
C ASP A 329 -18.12 -21.50 8.73
N GLY A 330 -17.02 -21.35 7.97
CA GLY A 330 -16.02 -20.31 8.19
C GLY A 330 -16.59 -18.90 8.17
N LEU A 331 -17.48 -18.60 7.23
CA LEU A 331 -18.15 -17.28 7.15
C LEU A 331 -19.03 -17.03 8.39
N ARG A 332 -19.72 -18.06 8.90
CA ARG A 332 -20.52 -17.95 10.13
C ARG A 332 -19.63 -17.69 11.33
N LYS A 333 -18.56 -18.47 11.52
CA LYS A 333 -17.59 -18.27 12.61
C LYS A 333 -17.00 -16.87 12.60
N MET A 334 -16.68 -16.34 11.43
CA MET A 334 -16.21 -14.96 11.27
C MET A 334 -17.27 -13.94 11.71
N ALA A 335 -18.53 -14.14 11.32
CA ALA A 335 -19.63 -13.27 11.72
C ALA A 335 -19.89 -13.33 13.24
N ASP A 336 -19.87 -14.53 13.83
CA ASP A 336 -20.05 -14.77 15.24
C ASP A 336 -18.93 -14.13 16.08
N LEU A 337 -17.66 -14.23 15.63
CA LEU A 337 -16.53 -13.53 16.26
C LEU A 337 -16.74 -12.02 16.29
N MET A 338 -17.12 -11.43 15.16
CA MET A 338 -17.35 -9.98 15.09
C MET A 338 -18.56 -9.53 15.94
N ALA A 339 -19.60 -10.36 16.01
CA ALA A 339 -20.77 -10.12 16.85
C ALA A 339 -20.40 -10.19 18.34
N GLY A 340 -19.63 -11.20 18.74
CA GLY A 340 -19.14 -11.37 20.11
C GLY A 340 -18.29 -10.20 20.58
N LEU A 341 -17.31 -9.77 19.76
CA LEU A 341 -16.46 -8.63 20.08
C LEU A 341 -17.22 -7.29 20.19
N ARG A 342 -18.41 -7.17 19.56
CA ARG A 342 -19.29 -6.00 19.73
C ARG A 342 -20.17 -6.08 20.97
N ALA A 343 -20.69 -7.28 21.23
CA ALA A 343 -21.61 -7.49 22.36
C ALA A 343 -20.87 -7.39 23.71
N ASP A 344 -19.65 -7.90 23.76
CA ASP A 344 -18.78 -7.88 24.94
C ASP A 344 -17.36 -7.45 24.54
N PRO A 345 -17.13 -6.12 24.38
CA PRO A 345 -15.82 -5.59 24.03
C PRO A 345 -14.77 -5.92 25.08
N PRO A 346 -13.56 -6.35 24.69
CA PRO A 346 -12.53 -6.69 25.67
C PRO A 346 -12.15 -5.46 26.51
N LYS A 347 -12.11 -5.63 27.83
CA LYS A 347 -11.67 -4.59 28.78
C LYS A 347 -10.16 -4.43 28.78
N GLU A 348 -9.45 -5.51 28.41
CA GLU A 348 -8.00 -5.53 28.27
C GLU A 348 -7.60 -6.42 27.07
N ILE A 349 -6.48 -6.10 26.45
CA ILE A 349 -5.87 -6.86 25.38
C ILE A 349 -4.41 -7.12 25.79
N GLY A 350 -4.01 -8.40 25.89
CA GLY A 350 -2.68 -8.77 26.29
C GLY A 350 -2.22 -8.19 27.64
N GLY A 351 -3.16 -8.03 28.60
CA GLY A 351 -2.89 -7.44 29.91
C GLY A 351 -2.80 -5.91 29.93
N THR A 352 -3.13 -5.24 28.82
CA THR A 352 -3.19 -3.76 28.75
C THR A 352 -4.65 -3.32 28.65
N ALA A 353 -5.06 -2.38 29.48
CA ALA A 353 -6.43 -1.86 29.50
C ALA A 353 -6.80 -1.21 28.15
N VAL A 354 -8.00 -1.45 27.69
CA VAL A 354 -8.60 -0.73 26.56
C VAL A 354 -9.07 0.63 27.08
N ALA A 355 -8.57 1.72 26.50
CA ALA A 355 -8.95 3.08 26.87
C ALA A 355 -10.23 3.52 26.17
N GLN A 356 -10.35 3.21 24.88
CA GLN A 356 -11.55 3.42 24.10
C GLN A 356 -11.66 2.38 22.97
N TRP A 357 -12.84 2.21 22.44
CA TRP A 357 -13.04 1.38 21.24
C TRP A 357 -13.98 2.06 20.24
N LYS A 358 -13.78 1.75 18.97
CA LYS A 358 -14.50 2.34 17.83
C LYS A 358 -15.16 1.24 17.04
N ASP A 359 -16.46 1.37 16.77
CA ASP A 359 -17.17 0.54 15.80
C ASP A 359 -17.44 1.34 14.54
N TYR A 360 -16.70 1.04 13.50
CA TYR A 360 -16.87 1.70 12.20
C TYR A 360 -18.14 1.26 11.46
N LYS A 361 -18.89 0.28 11.98
CA LYS A 361 -20.15 -0.14 11.38
C LYS A 361 -21.23 0.92 11.58
N ASP A 362 -21.34 1.48 12.77
CA ASP A 362 -22.30 2.52 13.13
C ASP A 362 -21.68 3.91 13.36
N GLY A 363 -20.35 4.02 13.33
CA GLY A 363 -19.63 5.25 13.55
C GLY A 363 -19.54 5.68 15.02
N SER A 364 -19.64 4.73 15.97
CA SER A 364 -19.55 5.00 17.38
C SER A 364 -18.14 4.91 17.94
N VAL A 365 -17.84 5.77 18.90
CA VAL A 365 -16.65 5.74 19.76
C VAL A 365 -17.13 5.63 21.20
N VAL A 366 -16.58 4.68 21.95
CA VAL A 366 -16.94 4.45 23.35
C VAL A 366 -15.70 4.59 24.22
N ASP A 367 -15.75 5.47 25.19
CA ASP A 367 -14.77 5.52 26.26
C ASP A 367 -14.93 4.29 27.17
N ALA A 368 -13.89 3.47 27.29
CA ALA A 368 -14.00 2.20 28.01
C ALA A 368 -14.09 2.36 29.53
N HIS A 369 -13.68 3.52 30.08
CA HIS A 369 -13.71 3.80 31.50
C HIS A 369 -15.08 4.36 31.95
N THR A 370 -15.62 5.32 31.18
CA THR A 370 -16.87 6.00 31.51
C THR A 370 -18.10 5.40 30.87
N GLY A 371 -17.94 4.65 29.76
CA GLY A 371 -19.02 4.17 28.91
C GLY A 371 -19.68 5.28 28.07
N GLU A 372 -19.12 6.49 28.06
CA GLU A 372 -19.62 7.60 27.24
C GLU A 372 -19.47 7.29 25.74
N LYS A 373 -20.53 7.59 24.99
CA LYS A 373 -20.55 7.38 23.52
C LYS A 373 -20.49 8.71 22.80
N SER A 374 -19.65 8.75 21.76
CA SER A 374 -19.56 9.85 20.79
C SER A 374 -19.60 9.32 19.37
N ALA A 375 -19.77 10.20 18.38
CA ALA A 375 -19.80 9.85 16.97
C ALA A 375 -18.47 10.19 16.29
N MET A 376 -18.10 9.43 15.26
CA MET A 376 -16.99 9.72 14.35
C MET A 376 -17.48 9.86 12.90
N GLU A 377 -16.68 10.55 12.07
CA GLU A 377 -17.01 10.78 10.65
C GLU A 377 -17.09 9.47 9.84
N LEU A 378 -16.16 8.53 10.09
CA LEU A 378 -16.08 7.28 9.33
C LEU A 378 -17.07 6.24 9.86
N SER A 379 -18.02 5.83 9.01
CA SER A 379 -19.01 4.79 9.33
C SER A 379 -19.35 3.94 8.10
N GLY A 380 -20.03 2.79 8.32
CA GLY A 380 -20.49 1.91 7.24
C GLY A 380 -19.52 0.78 6.87
N SER A 381 -18.47 0.53 7.66
CA SER A 381 -17.53 -0.57 7.45
C SER A 381 -17.47 -1.51 8.65
N ASN A 382 -17.48 -2.83 8.40
CA ASN A 382 -17.43 -3.84 9.45
C ASN A 382 -16.02 -3.95 10.08
N VAL A 383 -15.60 -2.94 10.84
CA VAL A 383 -14.29 -2.87 11.49
C VAL A 383 -14.46 -2.47 12.95
N LEU A 384 -13.69 -3.09 13.84
CA LEU A 384 -13.54 -2.69 15.24
C LEU A 384 -12.11 -2.24 15.49
N ARG A 385 -11.91 -1.16 16.23
CA ARG A 385 -10.61 -0.67 16.65
C ARG A 385 -10.60 -0.42 18.15
N TYR A 386 -9.64 -1.01 18.83
CA TYR A 386 -9.39 -0.87 20.26
C TYR A 386 -8.12 -0.04 20.45
N GLU A 387 -8.25 1.09 21.14
CA GLU A 387 -7.13 1.93 21.55
C GLU A 387 -6.73 1.55 22.97
N LEU A 388 -5.49 1.13 23.14
CA LEU A 388 -4.99 0.68 24.43
C LEU A 388 -4.36 1.83 25.22
N ALA A 389 -4.32 1.69 26.55
CA ALA A 389 -3.75 2.69 27.45
C ALA A 389 -2.26 3.00 27.21
N ASP A 390 -1.53 2.13 26.51
CA ASP A 390 -0.13 2.31 26.15
C ASP A 390 0.08 2.92 24.74
N GLY A 391 -1.00 3.42 24.12
CA GLY A 391 -0.98 4.04 22.79
C GLY A 391 -1.02 3.06 21.62
N THR A 392 -1.09 1.74 21.87
CA THR A 392 -1.25 0.74 20.81
C THR A 392 -2.69 0.66 20.32
N SER A 393 -2.88 0.49 19.03
CA SER A 393 -4.19 0.17 18.45
C SER A 393 -4.23 -1.27 17.98
N VAL A 394 -5.34 -1.97 18.29
CA VAL A 394 -5.65 -3.30 17.76
C VAL A 394 -6.92 -3.22 16.94
N ILE A 395 -6.84 -3.60 15.65
CA ILE A 395 -7.95 -3.42 14.70
C ILE A 395 -8.35 -4.80 14.17
N VAL A 396 -9.65 -5.11 14.26
CA VAL A 396 -10.22 -6.39 13.82
C VAL A 396 -11.13 -6.14 12.63
N ARG A 397 -10.84 -6.79 11.50
CA ARG A 397 -11.57 -6.61 10.24
C ARG A 397 -11.78 -7.95 9.54
N PRO A 398 -13.03 -8.36 9.29
CA PRO A 398 -13.31 -9.54 8.47
C PRO A 398 -12.98 -9.27 7.00
N SER A 399 -12.51 -10.30 6.29
CA SER A 399 -12.37 -10.26 4.84
C SER A 399 -13.74 -10.24 4.17
N GLY A 400 -13.89 -9.49 3.07
CA GLY A 400 -15.11 -9.49 2.27
C GLY A 400 -15.21 -10.66 1.29
N THR A 401 -14.11 -11.35 1.00
CA THR A 401 -14.00 -12.34 -0.09
C THR A 401 -13.59 -13.73 0.39
N GLU A 402 -13.04 -13.85 1.59
CA GLU A 402 -12.49 -15.11 2.10
C GLU A 402 -12.89 -15.30 3.57
N PRO A 403 -13.04 -16.54 4.04
CA PRO A 403 -13.39 -16.84 5.44
C PRO A 403 -12.17 -16.62 6.34
N LYS A 404 -11.76 -15.37 6.49
CA LYS A 404 -10.65 -14.95 7.37
C LYS A 404 -10.93 -13.60 8.02
N VAL A 405 -10.42 -13.42 9.21
CA VAL A 405 -10.39 -12.13 9.92
C VAL A 405 -8.94 -11.64 9.97
N LYS A 406 -8.73 -10.40 9.56
CA LYS A 406 -7.44 -9.72 9.74
C LYS A 406 -7.43 -9.00 11.07
N VAL A 407 -6.35 -9.17 11.82
CA VAL A 407 -6.08 -8.39 13.03
C VAL A 407 -4.81 -7.59 12.79
N TYR A 408 -4.93 -6.27 12.87
CA TYR A 408 -3.80 -5.35 12.73
C TYR A 408 -3.40 -4.84 14.11
N ILE A 409 -2.12 -4.89 14.38
CA ILE A 409 -1.51 -4.34 15.60
C ILE A 409 -0.67 -3.16 15.16
N LEU A 410 -0.96 -1.99 15.70
CA LEU A 410 -0.22 -0.75 15.45
C LEU A 410 0.32 -0.29 16.80
N ALA A 411 1.53 -0.69 17.13
CA ALA A 411 2.17 -0.42 18.42
C ALA A 411 3.04 0.83 18.37
N GLN A 412 3.12 1.52 19.51
CA GLN A 412 4.08 2.56 19.77
C GLN A 412 4.89 2.20 21.02
N GLY A 413 6.22 2.27 20.93
CA GLY A 413 7.14 1.95 22.01
C GLY A 413 8.05 3.13 22.38
N LYS A 414 8.64 3.06 23.58
CA LYS A 414 9.67 4.01 24.01
C LYS A 414 11.01 3.79 23.29
N ASP A 415 11.24 2.56 22.83
CA ASP A 415 12.38 2.12 22.05
C ASP A 415 11.98 0.92 21.18
N ARG A 416 12.90 0.41 20.36
CA ARG A 416 12.63 -0.70 19.45
C ARG A 416 12.25 -1.99 20.20
N ALA A 417 12.94 -2.31 21.28
CA ALA A 417 12.71 -3.54 22.05
C ALA A 417 11.31 -3.52 22.71
N ASP A 418 10.92 -2.38 23.29
CA ASP A 418 9.59 -2.21 23.87
C ASP A 418 8.49 -2.33 22.79
N CYS A 419 8.72 -1.74 21.62
CA CYS A 419 7.79 -1.82 20.51
C CYS A 419 7.61 -3.26 20.02
N ASP A 420 8.70 -3.99 19.80
CA ASP A 420 8.67 -5.38 19.37
C ASP A 420 8.00 -6.29 20.42
N ALA A 421 8.25 -6.08 21.71
CA ALA A 421 7.62 -6.81 22.80
C ALA A 421 6.09 -6.57 22.84
N LYS A 422 5.65 -5.34 22.61
CA LYS A 422 4.22 -5.01 22.51
C LYS A 422 3.57 -5.73 21.32
N VAL A 423 4.18 -5.65 20.15
CA VAL A 423 3.68 -6.32 18.94
C VAL A 423 3.49 -7.81 19.17
N GLU A 424 4.48 -8.51 19.75
CA GLU A 424 4.36 -9.94 20.00
C GLU A 424 3.30 -10.27 21.07
N ARG A 425 3.20 -9.47 22.14
CA ARG A 425 2.20 -9.64 23.19
C ARG A 425 0.77 -9.54 22.64
N TYR A 426 0.50 -8.54 21.81
CA TYR A 426 -0.84 -8.36 21.22
C TYR A 426 -1.12 -9.34 20.09
N ALA A 427 -0.07 -9.81 19.39
CA ALA A 427 -0.19 -10.89 18.42
C ALA A 427 -0.64 -12.21 19.09
N ALA A 428 -0.12 -12.52 20.27
CA ALA A 428 -0.53 -13.67 21.05
C ALA A 428 -2.02 -13.61 21.45
N TRP A 429 -2.51 -12.44 21.83
CA TRP A 429 -3.94 -12.23 22.08
C TRP A 429 -4.77 -12.43 20.79
N ALA A 430 -4.33 -11.83 19.68
CA ALA A 430 -5.04 -11.98 18.40
C ALA A 430 -5.14 -13.47 17.97
N GLU A 431 -4.07 -14.25 18.13
CA GLU A 431 -4.08 -15.69 17.85
C GLU A 431 -5.10 -16.46 18.75
N SER A 432 -5.35 -15.99 19.97
CA SER A 432 -6.34 -16.61 20.86
C SER A 432 -7.78 -16.48 20.37
N LEU A 433 -8.06 -15.55 19.46
CA LEU A 433 -9.38 -15.37 18.84
C LEU A 433 -9.76 -16.49 17.85
N LYS A 434 -8.83 -17.38 17.50
CA LYS A 434 -9.09 -18.56 16.65
C LYS A 434 -9.85 -19.67 17.38
N LYS A 435 -9.92 -19.61 18.70
CA LYS A 435 -10.58 -20.61 19.57
C LYS A 435 -12.07 -20.30 19.69
#